data_f84ffae0a4d9bdc3d42453151047a00e
#
_entry.id   f84ffae0a4d9bdc3d42453151047a00e
#
_cell.length_a   1.000
_cell.length_b   1.000
_cell.length_c   1.000
_cell.angle_alpha   90.00
_cell.angle_beta   90.00
_cell.angle_gamma   90.00
#
_symmetry.space_group_name_H-M   'P 1'
#
loop_
_entity.id
_entity.type
_entity.pdbx_description
1 polymer ?
#
loop_
_entity_poly.entity_id
_entity_poly.type
_entity_poly.pdbx_seq_one_letter_code
_entity_poly.pdbx_strand_id
1 'polypeptide(L)'
;CSSDLHIMKHMKVAFSHKAQYYFGPLDGHESVDLSQTDFTDIGAIVISENDTAILDNETVKSFGIPVFLVVFDNSVDIDQFMGKVERVIDGSSTNFDLYKRQIEAAADKYEESTLPPFFKALADYVEEGNSQFDCPGHQGGQFYCKHPAGRAFYDFYGENVFRSDLCNADVALGDLLIHEGPACAAQQHAAQVYNADKTYFVLNGTSSSNKVVLNALLTPGDIVLYDRNNHKSICHGALVMAGATPVYLETARNPFGSIGGILEHCFDEKYIRDLIAEKDPEKAKAERPIRLAVIQLGTYDGTIYNARQVVDKIGHLCDYIFFDSAWVGYEQFIPMMKDCSPLLLELGPNDPGVLVTQSVHKQQAGFSQTSQIHKKDKHQLLAQRFVSLLLTLLFHQIETVKGINHHQGKDHILG
;
A
#
# COMPACT_ATOMS: atom_id res chain seq x y z
N CYS A 1 -7.01 32.15 18.76
CA CYS A 1 -6.60 31.03 17.94
C CYS A 1 -5.14 30.84 18.24
N SER A 2 -4.83 29.80 18.99
CA SER A 2 -3.49 29.51 19.48
C SER A 2 -2.65 28.90 18.36
N SER A 3 -1.44 29.44 18.27
CA SER A 3 -0.37 29.02 17.39
C SER A 3 0.28 27.66 17.76
N ASP A 4 -0.47 26.74 18.37
CA ASP A 4 0.09 25.50 18.89
C ASP A 4 -0.33 24.25 18.06
N LEU A 5 -0.59 24.45 16.76
CA LEU A 5 -0.81 23.33 15.85
C LEU A 5 0.52 22.83 15.24
N HIS A 6 1.41 22.34 16.07
CA HIS A 6 2.34 21.34 15.59
C HIS A 6 1.55 20.05 15.39
N ILE A 7 1.14 19.78 14.16
CA ILE A 7 0.35 18.58 13.78
C ILE A 7 1.15 17.32 14.05
N MET A 8 2.46 17.42 13.99
CA MET A 8 3.38 16.36 14.35
C MET A 8 4.17 16.73 15.58
N LYS A 9 4.01 15.95 16.61
CA LYS A 9 4.87 16.02 17.78
C LYS A 9 6.22 15.47 17.36
N HIS A 10 7.30 16.27 17.45
CA HIS A 10 8.64 15.80 17.11
C HIS A 10 8.97 14.49 17.80
N MET A 11 9.58 13.56 17.06
CA MET A 11 10.07 12.32 17.64
C MET A 11 11.10 12.62 18.73
N LYS A 12 11.14 11.78 19.75
CA LYS A 12 12.05 11.92 20.87
C LYS A 12 13.43 11.35 20.54
N VAL A 13 14.43 11.74 21.32
CA VAL A 13 15.77 11.14 21.26
C VAL A 13 16.01 10.34 22.54
N ALA A 14 16.28 9.04 22.38
CA ALA A 14 16.54 8.15 23.49
C ALA A 14 18.05 8.13 23.83
N PHE A 15 18.35 8.31 25.11
CA PHE A 15 19.73 8.29 25.60
C PHE A 15 19.97 7.15 26.57
N SER A 16 21.11 6.50 26.48
CA SER A 16 21.64 5.75 27.60
C SER A 16 22.09 6.70 28.71
N HIS A 17 22.07 6.25 29.95
CA HIS A 17 22.34 7.07 31.14
C HIS A 17 23.67 7.86 31.05
N LYS A 18 24.77 7.21 30.59
CA LYS A 18 26.08 7.84 30.47
C LYS A 18 26.12 8.88 29.32
N ALA A 19 25.47 8.58 28.21
CA ALA A 19 25.36 9.50 27.08
C ALA A 19 24.50 10.73 27.42
N GLN A 20 23.40 10.55 28.15
CA GLN A 20 22.56 11.65 28.63
C GLN A 20 23.30 12.59 29.57
N TYR A 21 24.10 12.05 30.49
CA TYR A 21 24.93 12.87 31.38
C TYR A 21 25.98 13.69 30.61
N TYR A 22 26.50 13.14 29.49
CA TYR A 22 27.51 13.82 28.67
C TYR A 22 26.89 14.97 27.86
N PHE A 23 25.73 14.77 27.24
CA PHE A 23 25.12 15.80 26.41
C PHE A 23 24.23 16.79 27.16
N GLY A 24 23.55 16.33 28.23
CA GLY A 24 22.43 17.06 28.81
C GLY A 24 21.22 17.09 27.87
N PRO A 25 20.24 17.98 28.11
CA PRO A 25 19.06 18.08 27.27
C PRO A 25 19.39 18.59 25.87
N LEU A 26 18.56 18.20 24.90
CA LEU A 26 18.53 18.75 23.56
C LEU A 26 17.64 20.01 23.52
N ASP A 27 17.80 20.85 22.50
CA ASP A 27 17.03 22.07 22.35
C ASP A 27 15.73 21.84 21.54
N GLY A 28 15.79 21.00 20.49
CA GLY A 28 14.69 20.75 19.56
C GLY A 28 13.87 19.49 19.85
N HIS A 29 14.41 18.53 20.60
CA HIS A 29 13.79 17.24 20.85
C HIS A 29 13.69 16.87 22.33
N GLU A 30 12.63 16.21 22.74
CA GLU A 30 12.51 15.63 24.07
C GLU A 30 13.54 14.52 24.24
N SER A 31 14.35 14.62 25.29
CA SER A 31 15.32 13.57 25.66
C SER A 31 14.67 12.58 26.61
N VAL A 32 14.71 11.28 26.30
CA VAL A 32 14.12 10.21 27.12
C VAL A 32 15.16 9.15 27.47
N ASP A 33 14.90 8.42 28.57
CA ASP A 33 15.75 7.30 28.97
C ASP A 33 15.51 6.09 28.06
N LEU A 34 16.59 5.57 27.48
CA LEU A 34 16.56 4.43 26.58
C LEU A 34 15.91 3.17 27.17
N SER A 35 16.00 2.99 28.50
CA SER A 35 15.42 1.82 29.19
C SER A 35 13.90 1.86 29.31
N GLN A 36 13.27 2.99 29.06
CA GLN A 36 11.84 3.24 29.28
C GLN A 36 11.04 3.45 28.00
N THR A 37 11.64 3.22 26.83
CA THR A 37 10.99 3.47 25.54
C THR A 37 10.63 2.19 24.81
N ASP A 38 9.53 2.21 24.05
CA ASP A 38 9.10 1.16 23.12
C ASP A 38 9.56 1.39 21.67
N PHE A 39 10.32 2.45 21.44
CA PHE A 39 10.88 2.91 20.15
C PHE A 39 9.88 3.43 19.11
N THR A 40 8.58 3.45 19.38
CA THR A 40 7.58 3.88 18.38
C THR A 40 7.56 5.39 18.13
N ASP A 41 8.10 6.19 19.06
CA ASP A 41 8.20 7.64 18.98
C ASP A 41 9.65 8.16 19.07
N ILE A 42 10.63 7.29 18.74
CA ILE A 42 12.06 7.61 18.82
C ILE A 42 12.63 7.91 17.44
N GLY A 43 13.18 9.13 17.28
CA GLY A 43 13.82 9.60 16.06
C GLY A 43 15.33 9.32 15.99
N ALA A 44 16.00 9.25 17.14
CA ALA A 44 17.41 8.85 17.23
C ALA A 44 17.73 8.22 18.58
N ILE A 45 18.78 7.40 18.62
CA ILE A 45 19.28 6.76 19.85
C ILE A 45 20.73 7.16 20.07
N VAL A 46 21.07 7.54 21.28
CA VAL A 46 22.45 7.88 21.68
C VAL A 46 22.88 6.98 22.82
N ILE A 47 23.92 6.18 22.57
CA ILE A 47 24.41 5.17 23.51
C ILE A 47 25.87 5.42 23.90
N SER A 48 26.28 4.84 25.01
CA SER A 48 27.70 4.68 25.36
C SER A 48 28.22 3.30 24.92
N GLU A 49 29.54 3.12 24.99
CA GLU A 49 30.20 1.83 24.72
C GLU A 49 29.70 0.67 25.58
N ASN A 50 29.02 0.96 26.70
CA ASN A 50 28.47 -0.06 27.60
C ASN A 50 27.08 -0.55 27.18
N ASP A 51 26.41 0.17 26.28
CA ASP A 51 24.99 -0.05 25.93
C ASP A 51 24.83 -0.60 24.51
N THR A 52 25.90 -1.11 23.92
CA THR A 52 25.95 -1.56 22.51
C THR A 52 25.03 -2.76 22.20
N ALA A 53 24.51 -3.46 23.21
CA ALA A 53 23.50 -4.51 23.02
C ALA A 53 22.25 -4.02 22.29
N ILE A 54 21.93 -2.71 22.33
CA ILE A 54 20.81 -2.11 21.61
C ILE A 54 20.97 -2.25 20.08
N LEU A 55 22.20 -2.30 19.58
CA LEU A 55 22.48 -2.49 18.15
C LEU A 55 22.00 -3.84 17.62
N ASP A 56 21.75 -4.79 18.52
CA ASP A 56 21.22 -6.12 18.19
C ASP A 56 19.71 -6.24 18.46
N ASN A 57 19.07 -5.17 18.95
CA ASN A 57 17.64 -5.14 19.16
C ASN A 57 16.87 -5.22 17.81
N GLU A 58 16.00 -6.21 17.68
CA GLU A 58 15.21 -6.47 16.46
C GLU A 58 14.32 -5.28 16.06
N THR A 59 13.72 -4.58 17.03
CA THR A 59 12.86 -3.43 16.78
C THR A 59 13.66 -2.24 16.24
N VAL A 60 14.79 -1.93 16.86
CA VAL A 60 15.68 -0.84 16.42
C VAL A 60 16.20 -1.07 14.99
N LYS A 61 16.61 -2.32 14.69
CA LYS A 61 17.03 -2.73 13.35
C LYS A 61 15.89 -2.64 12.34
N SER A 62 14.72 -3.15 12.71
CA SER A 62 13.53 -3.18 11.84
C SER A 62 13.03 -1.77 11.52
N PHE A 63 13.07 -0.85 12.49
CA PHE A 63 12.67 0.54 12.30
C PHE A 63 13.75 1.37 11.59
N GLY A 64 15.00 0.92 11.62
CA GLY A 64 16.12 1.65 11.02
C GLY A 64 16.46 2.95 11.74
N ILE A 65 16.24 3.01 13.07
CA ILE A 65 16.48 4.20 13.88
C ILE A 65 17.97 4.53 13.87
N PRO A 66 18.40 5.77 13.57
CA PRO A 66 19.80 6.16 13.61
C PRO A 66 20.36 6.09 15.03
N VAL A 67 21.51 5.42 15.19
CA VAL A 67 22.17 5.24 16.48
C VAL A 67 23.50 5.96 16.48
N PHE A 68 23.74 6.76 17.51
CA PHE A 68 25.01 7.44 17.78
C PHE A 68 25.72 6.77 18.95
N LEU A 69 27.00 6.46 18.80
CA LEU A 69 27.81 5.83 19.81
C LEU A 69 28.82 6.83 20.38
N VAL A 70 28.75 7.09 21.68
CA VAL A 70 29.75 7.89 22.41
C VAL A 70 30.74 6.96 23.06
N VAL A 71 32.02 7.10 22.75
CA VAL A 71 33.10 6.26 23.26
C VAL A 71 33.95 7.09 24.23
N PHE A 72 33.97 6.68 25.49
CA PHE A 72 34.76 7.32 26.57
C PHE A 72 36.05 6.57 26.89
N ASP A 73 36.12 5.30 26.49
CA ASP A 73 37.29 4.43 26.69
C ASP A 73 38.00 4.22 25.36
N ASN A 74 39.18 4.81 25.23
CA ASN A 74 40.02 4.74 24.03
C ASN A 74 40.55 3.33 23.72
N SER A 75 40.32 2.34 24.61
CA SER A 75 40.67 0.96 24.35
C SER A 75 39.61 0.18 23.54
N VAL A 76 38.44 0.77 23.34
CA VAL A 76 37.36 0.17 22.57
C VAL A 76 37.68 0.18 21.08
N ASP A 77 37.63 -0.99 20.45
CA ASP A 77 37.75 -1.12 19.00
C ASP A 77 36.48 -0.58 18.33
N ILE A 78 36.60 0.61 17.70
CA ILE A 78 35.48 1.28 17.03
C ILE A 78 35.17 0.66 15.67
N ASP A 79 36.07 -0.07 15.04
CA ASP A 79 35.88 -0.63 13.71
C ASP A 79 34.73 -1.65 13.70
N GLN A 80 34.50 -2.35 14.81
CA GLN A 80 33.39 -3.32 14.96
C GLN A 80 31.99 -2.67 14.88
N PHE A 81 31.87 -1.35 15.04
CA PHE A 81 30.61 -0.60 14.99
C PHE A 81 30.41 0.13 13.65
N MET A 82 31.42 0.13 12.79
CA MET A 82 31.31 0.77 11.47
C MET A 82 30.19 0.13 10.64
N GLY A 83 29.29 0.97 10.10
CA GLY A 83 28.11 0.52 9.37
C GLY A 83 26.93 0.06 10.22
N LYS A 84 27.07 0.00 11.56
CA LYS A 84 25.96 -0.28 12.49
C LYS A 84 25.45 0.96 13.20
N VAL A 85 26.25 2.02 13.22
CA VAL A 85 25.89 3.31 13.83
C VAL A 85 26.03 4.42 12.81
N GLU A 86 25.20 5.46 12.97
CA GLU A 86 25.24 6.67 12.14
C GLU A 86 26.56 7.41 12.35
N ARG A 87 27.03 7.46 13.60
CA ARG A 87 28.28 8.11 13.97
C ARG A 87 28.86 7.60 15.28
N VAL A 88 30.19 7.53 15.34
CA VAL A 88 30.96 7.41 16.58
C VAL A 88 31.43 8.79 17.02
N ILE A 89 31.21 9.12 18.29
CA ILE A 89 31.55 10.39 18.93
C ILE A 89 32.60 10.11 19.99
N ASP A 90 33.70 10.87 19.96
CA ASP A 90 34.73 10.83 21.01
C ASP A 90 34.21 11.49 22.30
N GLY A 91 34.07 10.71 23.37
CA GLY A 91 33.60 11.18 24.68
C GLY A 91 34.54 12.17 25.39
N SER A 92 35.75 12.41 24.88
CA SER A 92 36.65 13.47 25.34
C SER A 92 36.43 14.83 24.65
N SER A 93 35.62 14.84 23.59
CA SER A 93 35.32 16.04 22.80
C SER A 93 34.50 17.05 23.58
N THR A 94 34.79 18.32 23.43
CA THR A 94 34.03 19.46 23.99
C THR A 94 33.07 20.11 22.99
N ASN A 95 32.92 19.54 21.77
CA ASN A 95 32.06 20.08 20.71
C ASN A 95 30.60 19.66 20.86
N PHE A 96 30.02 19.78 22.04
CA PHE A 96 28.67 19.32 22.38
C PHE A 96 27.61 19.87 21.43
N ASP A 97 27.62 21.18 21.14
CA ASP A 97 26.61 21.84 20.31
C ASP A 97 26.63 21.32 18.84
N LEU A 98 27.81 20.94 18.35
CA LEU A 98 27.91 20.34 17.02
C LEU A 98 27.25 18.98 16.99
N TYR A 99 27.53 18.13 17.97
CA TYR A 99 26.97 16.78 18.02
C TYR A 99 25.49 16.78 18.35
N LYS A 100 25.01 17.66 19.24
CA LYS A 100 23.57 17.85 19.48
C LYS A 100 22.84 18.15 18.19
N ARG A 101 23.29 19.16 17.44
CA ARG A 101 22.69 19.49 16.12
C ARG A 101 22.70 18.33 15.13
N GLN A 102 23.75 17.49 15.15
CA GLN A 102 23.80 16.31 14.28
C GLN A 102 22.83 15.23 14.70
N ILE A 103 22.65 15.01 15.99
CA ILE A 103 21.67 14.07 16.53
C ILE A 103 20.26 14.55 16.20
N GLU A 104 19.95 15.83 16.43
CA GLU A 104 18.66 16.44 16.12
C GLU A 104 18.37 16.38 14.61
N ALA A 105 19.32 16.74 13.77
CA ALA A 105 19.18 16.67 12.32
C ALA A 105 19.00 15.23 11.81
N ALA A 106 19.58 14.23 12.46
CA ALA A 106 19.35 12.84 12.13
C ALA A 106 17.96 12.36 12.57
N ALA A 107 17.48 12.82 13.72
CA ALA A 107 16.12 12.56 14.20
C ALA A 107 15.08 13.18 13.25
N ASP A 108 15.26 14.45 12.86
CA ASP A 108 14.39 15.14 11.89
C ASP A 108 14.35 14.40 10.54
N LYS A 109 15.52 14.05 10.02
CA LYS A 109 15.62 13.31 8.76
C LYS A 109 14.96 11.93 8.83
N TYR A 110 15.10 11.24 9.95
CA TYR A 110 14.46 9.96 10.18
C TYR A 110 12.93 10.12 10.23
N GLU A 111 12.43 11.09 11.03
CA GLU A 111 11.01 11.43 11.12
C GLU A 111 10.43 11.72 9.73
N GLU A 112 11.08 12.57 8.95
CA GLU A 112 10.68 12.85 7.57
C GLU A 112 10.63 11.60 6.68
N SER A 113 11.56 10.66 6.88
CA SER A 113 11.64 9.44 6.08
C SER A 113 10.60 8.38 6.44
N THR A 114 10.01 8.44 7.65
CA THR A 114 9.01 7.47 8.11
C THR A 114 7.62 7.76 7.52
N LEU A 115 7.37 9.01 7.10
CA LEU A 115 6.06 9.40 6.60
C LEU A 115 5.86 8.98 5.14
N PRO A 116 4.75 8.28 4.84
CA PRO A 116 4.39 8.02 3.45
C PRO A 116 4.24 9.35 2.67
N PRO A 117 4.73 9.42 1.42
CA PRO A 117 4.86 10.71 0.69
C PRO A 117 3.57 11.53 0.59
N PHE A 118 2.42 10.88 0.37
CA PHE A 118 1.14 11.58 0.29
C PHE A 118 0.68 12.08 1.66
N PHE A 119 0.86 11.27 2.71
CA PHE A 119 0.48 11.68 4.06
C PHE A 119 1.35 12.86 4.53
N LYS A 120 2.66 12.83 4.26
CA LYS A 120 3.54 13.96 4.54
C LYS A 120 3.05 15.24 3.85
N ALA A 121 2.81 15.19 2.55
CA ALA A 121 2.32 16.34 1.79
C ALA A 121 0.96 16.85 2.31
N LEU A 122 0.07 15.95 2.72
CA LEU A 122 -1.22 16.31 3.30
C LEU A 122 -1.06 16.97 4.67
N ALA A 123 -0.18 16.45 5.53
CA ALA A 123 0.12 17.03 6.83
C ALA A 123 0.73 18.43 6.70
N ASP A 124 1.73 18.59 5.83
CA ASP A 124 2.36 19.87 5.51
C ASP A 124 1.32 20.89 5.00
N TYR A 125 0.44 20.49 4.09
CA TYR A 125 -0.64 21.33 3.56
C TYR A 125 -1.60 21.81 4.67
N VAL A 126 -1.98 20.91 5.57
CA VAL A 126 -2.86 21.24 6.70
C VAL A 126 -2.16 22.19 7.67
N GLU A 127 -0.86 22.01 7.91
CA GLU A 127 -0.05 22.85 8.81
C GLU A 127 0.16 24.27 8.26
N GLU A 128 0.36 24.43 6.95
CA GLU A 128 0.45 25.73 6.28
C GLU A 128 -0.76 26.63 6.50
N GLY A 129 -1.90 26.06 6.88
CA GLY A 129 -3.10 26.82 7.22
C GLY A 129 -3.79 27.47 6.03
N ASN A 130 -3.65 26.91 4.85
CA ASN A 130 -4.25 27.41 3.62
C ASN A 130 -5.77 27.53 3.74
N SER A 131 -6.33 28.61 3.20
CA SER A 131 -7.77 28.82 3.14
C SER A 131 -8.35 28.12 1.91
N GLN A 132 -9.30 27.22 2.12
CA GLN A 132 -9.97 26.50 1.04
C GLN A 132 -11.10 27.37 0.45
N PHE A 133 -11.07 27.64 -0.85
CA PHE A 133 -12.11 28.36 -1.59
C PHE A 133 -12.78 27.50 -2.67
N ASP A 134 -12.49 26.21 -2.70
CA ASP A 134 -13.03 25.21 -3.61
C ASP A 134 -13.92 24.20 -2.86
N CYS A 135 -14.09 22.99 -3.40
CA CYS A 135 -14.74 21.88 -2.69
C CYS A 135 -13.74 21.15 -1.78
N PRO A 136 -14.21 20.56 -0.66
CA PRO A 136 -15.62 20.47 -0.23
C PRO A 136 -16.13 21.75 0.44
N GLY A 137 -17.46 21.96 0.37
CA GLY A 137 -18.11 23.20 0.81
C GLY A 137 -18.09 23.49 2.31
N HIS A 138 -17.59 22.58 3.14
CA HIS A 138 -17.39 22.84 4.57
C HIS A 138 -16.15 23.70 4.85
N GLN A 139 -15.27 23.92 3.87
CA GLN A 139 -14.12 24.83 3.94
C GLN A 139 -13.26 24.61 5.20
N GLY A 140 -12.62 23.44 5.28
CA GLY A 140 -11.81 23.06 6.46
C GLY A 140 -12.65 22.91 7.73
N GLY A 141 -13.94 22.62 7.62
CA GLY A 141 -14.85 22.42 8.75
C GLY A 141 -15.47 23.71 9.31
N GLN A 142 -15.07 24.90 8.84
CA GLN A 142 -15.58 26.17 9.36
C GLN A 142 -17.11 26.31 9.26
N PHE A 143 -17.72 25.70 8.22
CA PHE A 143 -19.16 25.72 8.05
C PHE A 143 -19.89 25.02 9.21
N TYR A 144 -19.35 23.92 9.72
CA TYR A 144 -19.94 23.17 10.84
C TYR A 144 -19.97 23.99 12.13
N CYS A 145 -18.95 24.84 12.36
CA CYS A 145 -18.87 25.66 13.58
C CYS A 145 -19.94 26.74 13.70
N LYS A 146 -20.78 26.97 12.66
CA LYS A 146 -21.84 27.98 12.65
C LYS A 146 -23.13 27.56 13.35
N HIS A 147 -23.27 26.29 13.75
CA HIS A 147 -24.46 25.77 14.41
C HIS A 147 -24.07 24.73 15.50
N PRO A 148 -24.76 24.66 16.65
CA PRO A 148 -24.40 23.76 17.75
C PRO A 148 -24.29 22.29 17.35
N ALA A 149 -25.18 21.77 16.51
CA ALA A 149 -25.11 20.39 16.02
C ALA A 149 -23.88 20.17 15.11
N GLY A 150 -23.55 21.14 14.27
CA GLY A 150 -22.35 21.11 13.44
C GLY A 150 -21.08 21.20 14.30
N ARG A 151 -21.12 22.03 15.34
CA ARG A 151 -19.99 22.14 16.28
C ARG A 151 -19.72 20.81 17.00
N ALA A 152 -20.74 20.11 17.45
CA ALA A 152 -20.60 18.80 18.07
C ALA A 152 -19.96 17.77 17.10
N PHE A 153 -20.34 17.83 15.81
CA PHE A 153 -19.76 17.00 14.77
C PHE A 153 -18.27 17.34 14.53
N TYR A 154 -17.96 18.62 14.44
CA TYR A 154 -16.58 19.10 14.28
C TYR A 154 -15.70 18.71 15.48
N ASP A 155 -16.19 18.89 16.70
CA ASP A 155 -15.43 18.56 17.91
C ASP A 155 -15.20 17.03 18.06
N PHE A 156 -16.14 16.21 17.55
CA PHE A 156 -16.00 14.76 17.55
C PHE A 156 -14.87 14.26 16.61
N TYR A 157 -14.80 14.81 15.40
CA TYR A 157 -13.79 14.37 14.42
C TYR A 157 -12.44 15.11 14.55
N GLY A 158 -12.45 16.31 15.07
CA GLY A 158 -11.29 17.17 15.17
C GLY A 158 -10.96 17.94 13.89
N GLU A 159 -10.25 19.03 14.03
CA GLU A 159 -9.94 19.97 12.95
C GLU A 159 -9.21 19.33 11.77
N ASN A 160 -8.24 18.49 12.04
CA ASN A 160 -7.36 17.90 11.01
C ASN A 160 -8.13 17.06 10.00
N VAL A 161 -9.19 16.34 10.43
CA VAL A 161 -10.02 15.55 9.51
C VAL A 161 -10.66 16.44 8.46
N PHE A 162 -11.23 17.59 8.87
CA PHE A 162 -11.90 18.51 7.95
C PHE A 162 -10.91 19.29 7.09
N ARG A 163 -9.74 19.62 7.61
CA ARG A 163 -8.68 20.29 6.86
C ARG A 163 -7.97 19.37 5.88
N SER A 164 -8.02 18.06 6.12
CA SER A 164 -7.49 17.03 5.23
C SER A 164 -8.49 16.59 4.14
N ASP A 165 -9.75 16.97 4.24
CA ASP A 165 -10.77 16.69 3.22
C ASP A 165 -10.71 17.76 2.15
N LEU A 166 -10.01 17.46 1.07
CA LEU A 166 -9.59 18.40 0.03
C LEU A 166 -10.06 17.94 -1.35
N CYS A 167 -10.09 18.88 -2.29
CA CYS A 167 -10.26 18.58 -3.71
C CYS A 167 -9.08 17.75 -4.22
N ASN A 168 -9.36 16.70 -5.00
CA ASN A 168 -8.35 15.84 -5.61
C ASN A 168 -7.49 16.52 -6.68
N ALA A 169 -7.82 17.76 -7.05
CA ALA A 169 -7.11 18.57 -8.03
C ALA A 169 -6.34 19.73 -7.38
N ASP A 170 -6.13 19.70 -6.06
CA ASP A 170 -5.29 20.69 -5.40
C ASP A 170 -3.83 20.54 -5.86
N VAL A 171 -3.27 21.63 -6.38
CA VAL A 171 -1.93 21.61 -7.01
C VAL A 171 -0.83 21.15 -6.06
N ALA A 172 -0.95 21.47 -4.77
CA ALA A 172 0.03 21.10 -3.76
C ALA A 172 0.08 19.59 -3.51
N LEU A 173 -1.05 18.88 -3.70
CA LEU A 173 -1.18 17.44 -3.46
C LEU A 173 -1.02 16.60 -4.74
N GLY A 174 -0.89 17.25 -5.89
CA GLY A 174 -0.85 16.60 -7.19
C GLY A 174 -2.21 16.04 -7.60
N ASP A 175 -2.23 15.29 -8.69
CA ASP A 175 -3.45 14.68 -9.22
C ASP A 175 -3.29 13.17 -9.33
N LEU A 176 -4.12 12.43 -8.57
CA LEU A 176 -4.13 10.97 -8.60
C LEU A 176 -4.54 10.42 -9.98
N LEU A 177 -5.38 11.16 -10.71
CA LEU A 177 -5.91 10.72 -11.99
C LEU A 177 -4.84 10.69 -13.09
N ILE A 178 -3.99 11.72 -13.11
CA ILE A 178 -2.88 11.81 -14.07
C ILE A 178 -1.54 11.33 -13.50
N HIS A 179 -1.56 10.85 -12.27
CA HIS A 179 -0.39 10.29 -11.56
C HIS A 179 0.77 11.29 -11.44
N GLU A 180 0.51 12.48 -10.90
CA GLU A 180 1.52 13.51 -10.66
C GLU A 180 1.69 13.86 -9.18
N GLY A 181 2.80 14.52 -8.87
CA GLY A 181 3.09 15.07 -7.54
C GLY A 181 3.17 14.03 -6.42
N PRO A 182 2.76 14.41 -5.20
CA PRO A 182 2.75 13.52 -4.03
C PRO A 182 1.95 12.24 -4.22
N ALA A 183 0.85 12.28 -4.98
CA ALA A 183 0.06 11.09 -5.31
C ALA A 183 0.88 10.06 -6.13
N CYS A 184 1.65 10.54 -7.11
CA CYS A 184 2.57 9.69 -7.88
C CYS A 184 3.69 9.12 -7.00
N ALA A 185 4.31 9.97 -6.17
CA ALA A 185 5.36 9.54 -5.24
C ALA A 185 4.87 8.46 -4.28
N ALA A 186 3.64 8.60 -3.76
CA ALA A 186 3.03 7.59 -2.91
C ALA A 186 2.79 6.25 -3.62
N GLN A 187 2.35 6.27 -4.88
CA GLN A 187 2.19 5.04 -5.67
C GLN A 187 3.53 4.38 -5.97
N GLN A 188 4.57 5.16 -6.25
CA GLN A 188 5.94 4.66 -6.45
C GLN A 188 6.50 4.05 -5.16
N HIS A 189 6.29 4.71 -4.03
CA HIS A 189 6.68 4.20 -2.72
C HIS A 189 5.96 2.87 -2.42
N ALA A 190 4.64 2.81 -2.62
CA ALA A 190 3.89 1.57 -2.45
C ALA A 190 4.38 0.45 -3.39
N ALA A 191 4.74 0.77 -4.64
CA ALA A 191 5.31 -0.20 -5.56
C ALA A 191 6.65 -0.76 -5.05
N GLN A 192 7.52 0.08 -4.49
CA GLN A 192 8.79 -0.34 -3.88
C GLN A 192 8.57 -1.25 -2.67
N VAL A 193 7.67 -0.85 -1.73
CA VAL A 193 7.35 -1.61 -0.53
C VAL A 193 6.81 -3.01 -0.88
N TYR A 194 5.96 -3.08 -1.89
CA TYR A 194 5.33 -4.33 -2.32
C TYR A 194 6.11 -5.10 -3.40
N ASN A 195 7.30 -4.64 -3.79
CA ASN A 195 8.10 -5.28 -4.86
C ASN A 195 7.34 -5.43 -6.18
N ALA A 196 6.52 -4.44 -6.51
CA ALA A 196 5.77 -4.33 -7.75
C ALA A 196 6.45 -3.41 -8.76
N ASP A 197 6.22 -3.63 -10.06
CA ASP A 197 6.71 -2.70 -11.10
C ASP A 197 5.92 -1.39 -11.10
N LYS A 198 4.61 -1.48 -10.77
CA LYS A 198 3.71 -0.35 -10.60
C LYS A 198 2.61 -0.66 -9.60
N THR A 199 2.19 0.39 -8.87
CA THR A 199 1.01 0.37 -8.00
C THR A 199 0.07 1.49 -8.37
N TYR A 200 -1.24 1.19 -8.34
CA TYR A 200 -2.31 2.15 -8.57
C TYR A 200 -3.24 2.16 -7.38
N PHE A 201 -3.55 3.35 -6.84
CA PHE A 201 -4.53 3.50 -5.78
C PHE A 201 -5.94 3.55 -6.36
N VAL A 202 -6.87 2.84 -5.71
CA VAL A 202 -8.28 2.79 -6.11
C VAL A 202 -9.16 3.04 -4.88
N LEU A 203 -9.99 4.06 -4.95
CA LEU A 203 -10.71 4.58 -3.78
C LEU A 203 -12.01 3.81 -3.44
N ASN A 204 -12.55 3.03 -4.37
CA ASN A 204 -13.85 2.36 -4.20
C ASN A 204 -13.71 0.87 -3.86
N GLY A 205 -12.65 0.49 -3.13
CA GLY A 205 -12.39 -0.85 -2.67
C GLY A 205 -12.00 -1.83 -3.78
N THR A 206 -11.60 -3.04 -3.39
CA THR A 206 -11.14 -4.08 -4.32
C THR A 206 -12.20 -4.51 -5.33
N SER A 207 -13.48 -4.33 -5.05
CA SER A 207 -14.54 -4.58 -6.06
C SER A 207 -14.37 -3.71 -7.30
N SER A 208 -13.92 -2.47 -7.14
CA SER A 208 -13.58 -1.57 -8.26
C SER A 208 -12.25 -1.94 -8.88
N SER A 209 -11.22 -2.22 -8.07
CA SER A 209 -9.92 -2.69 -8.55
C SER A 209 -10.05 -3.94 -9.43
N ASN A 210 -10.83 -4.92 -8.99
CA ASN A 210 -11.10 -6.14 -9.77
C ASN A 210 -11.72 -5.83 -11.13
N LYS A 211 -12.74 -4.96 -11.17
CA LYS A 211 -13.37 -4.56 -12.43
C LYS A 211 -12.40 -3.82 -13.35
N VAL A 212 -11.57 -2.96 -12.80
CA VAL A 212 -10.53 -2.25 -13.56
C VAL A 212 -9.55 -3.23 -14.20
N VAL A 213 -9.00 -4.17 -13.44
CA VAL A 213 -8.09 -5.21 -13.95
C VAL A 213 -8.75 -6.04 -15.05
N LEU A 214 -9.96 -6.52 -14.80
CA LEU A 214 -10.67 -7.38 -15.74
C LEU A 214 -10.98 -6.67 -17.06
N ASN A 215 -11.46 -5.43 -17.00
CA ASN A 215 -11.78 -4.67 -18.21
C ASN A 215 -10.54 -4.13 -18.94
N ALA A 216 -9.40 -3.99 -18.24
CA ALA A 216 -8.14 -3.62 -18.88
C ALA A 216 -7.52 -4.78 -19.69
N LEU A 217 -7.79 -6.03 -19.30
CA LEU A 217 -7.15 -7.21 -19.89
C LEU A 217 -8.06 -8.04 -20.79
N LEU A 218 -9.37 -8.04 -20.52
CA LEU A 218 -10.33 -8.91 -21.22
C LEU A 218 -11.12 -8.17 -22.29
N THR A 219 -11.37 -8.84 -23.39
CA THR A 219 -12.25 -8.43 -24.46
C THR A 219 -13.24 -9.56 -24.78
N PRO A 220 -14.35 -9.27 -25.50
CA PRO A 220 -15.31 -10.32 -25.89
C PRO A 220 -14.65 -11.50 -26.57
N GLY A 221 -14.95 -12.68 -26.08
CA GLY A 221 -14.42 -13.96 -26.57
C GLY A 221 -13.12 -14.42 -25.92
N ASP A 222 -12.39 -13.58 -25.15
CA ASP A 222 -11.22 -14.05 -24.39
C ASP A 222 -11.60 -15.13 -23.38
N ILE A 223 -10.72 -16.10 -23.17
CA ILE A 223 -10.92 -17.12 -22.13
C ILE A 223 -10.46 -16.56 -20.80
N VAL A 224 -11.35 -16.60 -19.81
CA VAL A 224 -11.05 -16.31 -18.40
C VAL A 224 -11.23 -17.56 -17.56
N LEU A 225 -10.16 -17.98 -16.86
CA LEU A 225 -10.12 -19.15 -15.98
C LEU A 225 -10.29 -18.72 -14.53
N TYR A 226 -11.27 -19.25 -13.78
CA TYR A 226 -11.41 -19.00 -12.35
C TYR A 226 -12.38 -20.00 -11.69
N ASP A 227 -12.32 -20.11 -10.36
CA ASP A 227 -13.28 -20.90 -9.59
C ASP A 227 -14.53 -20.07 -9.20
N ARG A 228 -15.63 -20.77 -8.88
CA ARG A 228 -16.89 -20.11 -8.50
C ARG A 228 -16.86 -19.48 -7.10
N ASN A 229 -15.80 -19.66 -6.35
CA ASN A 229 -15.61 -19.07 -5.03
C ASN A 229 -15.09 -17.62 -5.09
N ASN A 230 -14.69 -17.16 -6.26
CA ASN A 230 -14.24 -15.80 -6.46
C ASN A 230 -15.33 -14.77 -6.12
N HIS A 231 -14.90 -13.60 -5.70
CA HIS A 231 -15.81 -12.50 -5.37
C HIS A 231 -16.67 -12.10 -6.58
N LYS A 232 -17.94 -11.73 -6.32
CA LYS A 232 -18.91 -11.34 -7.38
C LYS A 232 -18.42 -10.28 -8.36
N SER A 233 -17.48 -9.41 -7.95
CA SER A 233 -16.88 -8.41 -8.85
C SER A 233 -16.08 -9.03 -9.99
N ILE A 234 -15.50 -10.22 -9.79
CA ILE A 234 -14.79 -10.97 -10.84
C ILE A 234 -15.78 -11.42 -11.92
N CYS A 235 -16.85 -12.11 -11.53
CA CYS A 235 -17.88 -12.52 -12.47
C CYS A 235 -18.50 -11.32 -13.21
N HIS A 236 -18.85 -10.25 -12.48
CA HIS A 236 -19.45 -9.08 -13.08
C HIS A 236 -18.48 -8.37 -14.03
N GLY A 237 -17.23 -8.20 -13.65
CA GLY A 237 -16.22 -7.55 -14.50
C GLY A 237 -15.85 -8.36 -15.73
N ALA A 238 -15.63 -9.66 -15.57
CA ALA A 238 -15.21 -10.53 -16.66
C ALA A 238 -16.31 -10.86 -17.67
N LEU A 239 -17.50 -11.22 -17.16
CA LEU A 239 -18.57 -11.73 -18.01
C LEU A 239 -19.53 -10.64 -18.47
N VAL A 240 -20.02 -9.80 -17.53
CA VAL A 240 -21.05 -8.81 -17.85
C VAL A 240 -20.43 -7.60 -18.55
N MET A 241 -19.29 -7.11 -18.04
CA MET A 241 -18.67 -5.90 -18.58
C MET A 241 -17.74 -6.20 -19.76
N ALA A 242 -16.84 -7.18 -19.64
CA ALA A 242 -15.84 -7.47 -20.67
C ALA A 242 -16.32 -8.49 -21.71
N GLY A 243 -17.39 -9.26 -21.47
CA GLY A 243 -17.92 -10.26 -22.40
C GLY A 243 -16.99 -11.46 -22.60
N ALA A 244 -16.12 -11.78 -21.65
CA ALA A 244 -15.21 -12.91 -21.73
C ALA A 244 -15.94 -14.26 -21.57
N THR A 245 -15.33 -15.32 -22.10
CA THR A 245 -15.83 -16.69 -22.00
C THR A 245 -15.25 -17.37 -20.75
N PRO A 246 -16.10 -17.78 -19.77
CA PRO A 246 -15.61 -18.37 -18.54
C PRO A 246 -15.28 -19.85 -18.70
N VAL A 247 -14.20 -20.27 -18.07
CA VAL A 247 -13.85 -21.65 -17.76
C VAL A 247 -13.72 -21.78 -16.24
N TYR A 248 -14.47 -22.69 -15.64
CA TYR A 248 -14.56 -22.80 -14.20
C TYR A 248 -13.73 -23.96 -13.66
N LEU A 249 -12.94 -23.68 -12.62
CA LEU A 249 -12.25 -24.69 -11.83
C LEU A 249 -13.15 -25.17 -10.68
N GLU A 250 -13.08 -26.45 -10.37
CA GLU A 250 -13.81 -27.03 -9.26
C GLU A 250 -13.09 -26.80 -7.93
N THR A 251 -13.88 -26.56 -6.89
CA THR A 251 -13.37 -26.40 -5.52
C THR A 251 -13.82 -27.54 -4.63
N ALA A 252 -12.99 -27.89 -3.66
CA ALA A 252 -13.36 -28.83 -2.62
C ALA A 252 -14.55 -28.31 -1.81
N ARG A 253 -15.41 -29.23 -1.33
CA ARG A 253 -16.51 -28.91 -0.42
C ARG A 253 -16.56 -29.96 0.69
N ASN A 254 -16.78 -29.52 1.90
CA ASN A 254 -17.04 -30.41 3.01
C ASN A 254 -18.54 -30.78 3.08
N PRO A 255 -18.94 -31.77 3.90
CA PRO A 255 -20.32 -32.16 4.05
C PRO A 255 -21.30 -31.08 4.53
N PHE A 256 -20.75 -30.00 5.15
CA PHE A 256 -21.51 -28.86 5.66
C PHE A 256 -21.65 -27.74 4.63
N GLY A 257 -21.05 -27.89 3.43
CA GLY A 257 -21.12 -26.91 2.35
C GLY A 257 -20.03 -25.84 2.36
N SER A 258 -19.10 -25.84 3.33
CA SER A 258 -17.94 -24.94 3.30
C SER A 258 -17.06 -25.26 2.10
N ILE A 259 -16.56 -24.23 1.47
CA ILE A 259 -15.79 -24.30 0.24
C ILE A 259 -14.30 -24.31 0.60
N GLY A 260 -13.56 -25.30 0.13
CA GLY A 260 -12.11 -25.37 0.24
C GLY A 260 -11.38 -24.83 -0.99
N GLY A 261 -10.12 -25.22 -1.13
CA GLY A 261 -9.28 -24.87 -2.28
C GLY A 261 -9.74 -25.52 -3.59
N ILE A 262 -9.21 -25.03 -4.71
CA ILE A 262 -9.35 -25.64 -6.03
C ILE A 262 -8.77 -27.05 -5.98
N LEU A 263 -9.49 -28.01 -6.57
CA LEU A 263 -9.06 -29.40 -6.62
C LEU A 263 -7.77 -29.54 -7.45
N GLU A 264 -6.86 -30.40 -7.00
CA GLU A 264 -5.53 -30.55 -7.57
C GLU A 264 -5.54 -30.86 -9.09
N HIS A 265 -6.45 -31.75 -9.54
CA HIS A 265 -6.56 -32.10 -10.95
C HIS A 265 -7.01 -30.95 -11.85
N CYS A 266 -7.63 -29.91 -11.27
CA CYS A 266 -8.05 -28.72 -12.03
C CYS A 266 -6.89 -27.87 -12.51
N PHE A 267 -5.68 -28.09 -11.99
CA PHE A 267 -4.44 -27.46 -12.47
C PHE A 267 -3.71 -28.29 -13.54
N ASP A 268 -4.28 -29.43 -13.96
CA ASP A 268 -3.73 -30.23 -15.06
C ASP A 268 -4.02 -29.56 -16.40
N GLU A 269 -2.98 -29.40 -17.23
CA GLU A 269 -3.07 -28.76 -18.55
C GLU A 269 -4.11 -29.44 -19.43
N LYS A 270 -4.12 -30.79 -19.45
CA LYS A 270 -5.06 -31.54 -20.28
C LYS A 270 -6.51 -31.25 -19.84
N TYR A 271 -6.77 -31.28 -18.54
CA TYR A 271 -8.09 -30.99 -17.99
C TYR A 271 -8.57 -29.57 -18.38
N ILE A 272 -7.68 -28.57 -18.23
CA ILE A 272 -7.98 -27.18 -18.60
C ILE A 272 -8.27 -27.05 -20.09
N ARG A 273 -7.46 -27.67 -20.95
CA ARG A 273 -7.65 -27.64 -22.41
C ARG A 273 -8.94 -28.34 -22.83
N ASP A 274 -9.30 -29.43 -22.20
CA ASP A 274 -10.56 -30.14 -22.46
C ASP A 274 -11.77 -29.24 -22.13
N LEU A 275 -11.73 -28.51 -20.98
CA LEU A 275 -12.77 -27.54 -20.61
C LEU A 275 -12.85 -26.34 -21.57
N ILE A 276 -11.70 -25.86 -22.06
CA ILE A 276 -11.66 -24.78 -23.05
C ILE A 276 -12.25 -25.27 -24.39
N ALA A 277 -11.92 -26.50 -24.80
CA ALA A 277 -12.39 -27.08 -26.04
C ALA A 277 -13.92 -27.24 -26.11
N GLU A 278 -14.59 -27.42 -24.96
CA GLU A 278 -16.05 -27.39 -24.87
C GLU A 278 -16.67 -26.04 -25.24
N LYS A 279 -15.91 -24.95 -25.12
CA LYS A 279 -16.34 -23.58 -25.40
C LYS A 279 -15.80 -23.07 -26.72
N ASP A 280 -14.53 -23.28 -26.95
CA ASP A 280 -13.80 -22.83 -28.15
C ASP A 280 -12.68 -23.82 -28.49
N PRO A 281 -12.95 -24.81 -29.40
CA PRO A 281 -11.97 -25.81 -29.79
C PRO A 281 -10.70 -25.25 -30.44
N GLU A 282 -10.78 -24.11 -31.09
CA GLU A 282 -9.61 -23.51 -31.75
C GLU A 282 -8.70 -22.82 -30.71
N LYS A 283 -9.27 -22.13 -29.75
CA LYS A 283 -8.50 -21.54 -28.64
C LYS A 283 -7.82 -22.60 -27.79
N ALA A 284 -8.46 -23.75 -27.56
CA ALA A 284 -7.87 -24.86 -26.82
C ALA A 284 -6.55 -25.36 -27.40
N LYS A 285 -6.29 -25.14 -28.71
CA LYS A 285 -5.06 -25.53 -29.42
C LYS A 285 -3.96 -24.47 -29.34
N ALA A 286 -4.29 -23.24 -28.91
CA ALA A 286 -3.33 -22.16 -28.80
C ALA A 286 -2.24 -22.49 -27.78
N GLU A 287 -1.04 -21.94 -27.96
CA GLU A 287 0.05 -22.08 -27.00
C GLU A 287 -0.39 -21.56 -25.62
N ARG A 288 -0.96 -20.35 -25.58
CA ARG A 288 -1.55 -19.72 -24.38
C ARG A 288 -3.03 -19.48 -24.61
N PRO A 289 -3.88 -20.47 -24.31
CA PRO A 289 -5.31 -20.36 -24.57
C PRO A 289 -6.05 -19.43 -23.61
N ILE A 290 -5.47 -19.13 -22.43
CA ILE A 290 -6.08 -18.36 -21.36
C ILE A 290 -5.55 -16.93 -21.39
N ARG A 291 -6.42 -15.96 -21.63
CA ARG A 291 -6.06 -14.56 -21.53
C ARG A 291 -5.78 -14.15 -20.08
N LEU A 292 -6.62 -14.63 -19.17
CA LEU A 292 -6.51 -14.30 -17.74
C LEU A 292 -6.97 -15.46 -16.87
N ALA A 293 -6.10 -15.91 -15.96
CA ALA A 293 -6.51 -16.76 -14.84
C ALA A 293 -6.71 -15.88 -13.59
N VAL A 294 -7.81 -16.07 -12.87
CA VAL A 294 -8.09 -15.33 -11.63
C VAL A 294 -8.11 -16.30 -10.47
N ILE A 295 -7.24 -16.09 -9.52
CA ILE A 295 -7.09 -16.88 -8.29
C ILE A 295 -7.38 -15.97 -7.09
N GLN A 296 -8.36 -16.33 -6.30
CA GLN A 296 -8.57 -15.70 -4.99
C GLN A 296 -7.48 -16.21 -4.04
N LEU A 297 -6.42 -15.39 -3.83
CA LEU A 297 -5.22 -15.81 -3.10
C LEU A 297 -5.55 -16.28 -1.68
N GLY A 298 -6.42 -15.55 -0.99
CA GLY A 298 -6.92 -15.93 0.33
C GLY A 298 -8.45 -16.01 0.34
N THR A 299 -9.00 -17.16 0.65
CA THR A 299 -10.45 -17.37 0.72
C THR A 299 -11.03 -17.02 2.09
N TYR A 300 -12.35 -16.84 2.18
CA TYR A 300 -13.03 -16.62 3.46
C TYR A 300 -12.86 -17.79 4.43
N ASP A 301 -12.67 -19.00 3.92
CA ASP A 301 -12.51 -20.23 4.72
C ASP A 301 -11.05 -20.42 5.18
N GLY A 302 -10.16 -19.46 4.89
CA GLY A 302 -8.77 -19.46 5.34
C GLY A 302 -7.80 -20.25 4.45
N THR A 303 -8.22 -20.70 3.27
CA THR A 303 -7.30 -21.29 2.29
C THR A 303 -6.43 -20.18 1.70
N ILE A 304 -5.12 -20.35 1.71
CA ILE A 304 -4.15 -19.46 1.05
C ILE A 304 -3.35 -20.28 0.05
N TYR A 305 -3.30 -19.83 -1.21
CA TYR A 305 -2.57 -20.54 -2.25
C TYR A 305 -1.09 -20.17 -2.24
N ASN A 306 -0.24 -21.13 -2.56
CA ASN A 306 1.16 -20.88 -2.89
C ASN A 306 1.22 -20.30 -4.32
N ALA A 307 1.56 -19.01 -4.43
CA ALA A 307 1.56 -18.30 -5.72
C ALA A 307 2.56 -18.88 -6.71
N ARG A 308 3.74 -19.34 -6.24
CA ARG A 308 4.75 -19.99 -7.09
C ARG A 308 4.19 -21.27 -7.70
N GLN A 309 3.57 -22.14 -6.89
CA GLN A 309 2.97 -23.38 -7.41
C GLN A 309 1.87 -23.13 -8.43
N VAL A 310 1.07 -22.08 -8.24
CA VAL A 310 0.02 -21.71 -9.22
C VAL A 310 0.68 -21.33 -10.55
N VAL A 311 1.70 -20.45 -10.51
CA VAL A 311 2.41 -20.02 -11.73
C VAL A 311 3.11 -21.19 -12.42
N ASP A 312 3.76 -22.07 -11.67
CA ASP A 312 4.44 -23.25 -12.22
C ASP A 312 3.49 -24.20 -12.92
N LYS A 313 2.26 -24.38 -12.39
CA LYS A 313 1.27 -25.30 -12.94
C LYS A 313 0.55 -24.77 -14.17
N ILE A 314 0.11 -23.51 -14.16
CA ILE A 314 -0.76 -22.96 -15.22
C ILE A 314 -0.21 -21.73 -15.91
N GLY A 315 0.92 -21.18 -15.46
CA GLY A 315 1.46 -19.93 -16.00
C GLY A 315 1.77 -20.00 -17.50
N HIS A 316 2.25 -21.15 -17.99
CA HIS A 316 2.55 -21.36 -19.40
C HIS A 316 1.29 -21.37 -20.31
N LEU A 317 0.10 -21.55 -19.73
CA LEU A 317 -1.17 -21.51 -20.43
C LEU A 317 -1.81 -20.11 -20.45
N CYS A 318 -1.29 -19.16 -19.67
CA CYS A 318 -1.89 -17.86 -19.41
C CYS A 318 -1.06 -16.71 -19.94
N ASP A 319 -1.69 -15.68 -20.50
CA ASP A 319 -1.02 -14.39 -20.72
C ASP A 319 -0.81 -13.66 -19.38
N TYR A 320 -1.81 -13.70 -18.51
CA TYR A 320 -1.79 -13.09 -17.19
C TYR A 320 -2.39 -14.01 -16.13
N ILE A 321 -1.86 -13.89 -14.90
CA ILE A 321 -2.51 -14.40 -13.69
C ILE A 321 -2.83 -13.22 -12.77
N PHE A 322 -4.07 -13.14 -12.35
CA PHE A 322 -4.57 -12.15 -11.44
C PHE A 322 -4.88 -12.78 -10.08
N PHE A 323 -4.20 -12.33 -9.04
CA PHE A 323 -4.45 -12.75 -7.67
C PHE A 323 -5.34 -11.71 -6.95
N ASP A 324 -6.57 -12.09 -6.61
CA ASP A 324 -7.41 -11.32 -5.72
C ASP A 324 -6.96 -11.57 -4.27
N SER A 325 -6.22 -10.61 -3.73
CA SER A 325 -5.64 -10.64 -2.38
C SER A 325 -6.42 -9.72 -1.42
N ALA A 326 -7.74 -9.56 -1.64
CA ALA A 326 -8.55 -8.65 -0.85
C ALA A 326 -8.57 -8.96 0.66
N TRP A 327 -8.34 -10.21 1.06
CA TRP A 327 -8.31 -10.67 2.45
C TRP A 327 -6.91 -10.97 2.97
N VAL A 328 -5.92 -10.92 2.12
CA VAL A 328 -4.51 -11.07 2.43
C VAL A 328 -3.77 -9.84 1.90
N GLY A 329 -2.48 -9.88 1.69
CA GLY A 329 -1.70 -8.72 1.23
C GLY A 329 -0.57 -8.40 2.22
N TYR A 330 -0.52 -9.15 3.30
CA TYR A 330 0.51 -9.11 4.33
C TYR A 330 1.50 -10.28 4.22
N GLU A 331 1.23 -11.24 3.34
CA GLU A 331 1.95 -12.51 3.23
C GLU A 331 3.44 -12.32 2.97
N GLN A 332 3.83 -11.33 2.19
CA GLN A 332 5.26 -11.07 1.92
C GLN A 332 6.05 -10.58 3.14
N PHE A 333 5.36 -10.01 4.13
CA PHE A 333 5.96 -9.49 5.36
C PHE A 333 6.04 -10.54 6.48
N ILE A 334 5.44 -11.71 6.26
CA ILE A 334 5.45 -12.84 7.21
C ILE A 334 6.40 -13.92 6.69
N PRO A 335 7.52 -14.21 7.37
CA PRO A 335 8.56 -15.11 6.84
C PRO A 335 8.04 -16.48 6.38
N MET A 336 7.09 -17.07 7.12
CA MET A 336 6.52 -18.39 6.79
C MET A 336 5.56 -18.38 5.61
N MET A 337 5.14 -17.21 5.13
CA MET A 337 4.14 -17.04 4.07
C MET A 337 4.73 -16.48 2.77
N LYS A 338 6.05 -16.31 2.67
CA LYS A 338 6.70 -15.68 1.50
C LYS A 338 6.36 -16.35 0.18
N ASP A 339 6.25 -17.69 0.16
CA ASP A 339 5.91 -18.45 -1.05
C ASP A 339 4.46 -18.24 -1.50
N CYS A 340 3.62 -17.70 -0.63
CA CYS A 340 2.24 -17.35 -0.96
C CYS A 340 2.15 -15.98 -1.65
N SER A 341 3.20 -15.13 -1.57
CA SER A 341 3.16 -13.79 -2.15
C SER A 341 3.41 -13.80 -3.65
N PRO A 342 2.42 -13.35 -4.46
CA PRO A 342 2.62 -13.20 -5.90
C PRO A 342 3.65 -12.12 -6.24
N LEU A 343 3.82 -11.12 -5.38
CA LEU A 343 4.71 -9.98 -5.61
C LEU A 343 6.18 -10.30 -5.32
N LEU A 344 6.46 -11.38 -4.58
CA LEU A 344 7.83 -11.88 -4.39
C LEU A 344 8.29 -12.84 -5.50
N LEU A 345 7.42 -13.16 -6.45
CA LEU A 345 7.79 -14.03 -7.58
C LEU A 345 8.87 -13.36 -8.44
N GLU A 346 9.91 -14.12 -8.74
CA GLU A 346 10.87 -13.77 -9.79
C GLU A 346 10.33 -14.31 -11.12
N LEU A 347 9.81 -13.41 -11.97
CA LEU A 347 9.22 -13.74 -13.24
C LEU A 347 10.30 -13.75 -14.35
N GLY A 348 10.34 -14.83 -15.11
CA GLY A 348 11.13 -14.95 -16.33
C GLY A 348 10.41 -14.35 -17.56
N PRO A 349 11.08 -14.34 -18.74
CA PRO A 349 10.50 -13.78 -19.95
C PRO A 349 9.30 -14.58 -20.51
N ASN A 350 9.18 -15.85 -20.11
CA ASN A 350 8.09 -16.73 -20.53
C ASN A 350 7.00 -16.90 -19.47
N ASP A 351 7.18 -16.31 -18.29
CA ASP A 351 6.16 -16.34 -17.26
C ASP A 351 5.01 -15.38 -17.61
N PRO A 352 3.79 -15.64 -17.11
CA PRO A 352 2.67 -14.72 -17.29
C PRO A 352 2.92 -13.40 -16.57
N GLY A 353 2.31 -12.32 -17.04
CA GLY A 353 2.21 -11.10 -16.24
C GLY A 353 1.37 -11.37 -14.99
N VAL A 354 1.74 -10.77 -13.86
CA VAL A 354 1.04 -10.91 -12.57
C VAL A 354 0.40 -9.61 -12.16
N LEU A 355 -0.88 -9.69 -11.78
CA LEU A 355 -1.60 -8.59 -11.15
C LEU A 355 -2.11 -9.02 -9.79
N VAL A 356 -2.14 -8.09 -8.85
CA VAL A 356 -2.61 -8.32 -7.49
C VAL A 356 -3.51 -7.16 -7.07
N THR A 357 -4.69 -7.45 -6.53
CA THR A 357 -5.54 -6.44 -5.90
C THR A 357 -5.62 -6.68 -4.41
N GLN A 358 -5.56 -5.59 -3.64
CA GLN A 358 -5.58 -5.65 -2.18
C GLN A 358 -6.61 -4.66 -1.62
N SER A 359 -7.36 -5.08 -0.60
CA SER A 359 -8.18 -4.17 0.22
C SER A 359 -7.35 -3.67 1.39
N VAL A 360 -6.77 -2.49 1.24
CA VAL A 360 -5.93 -1.88 2.29
C VAL A 360 -6.72 -1.66 3.58
N HIS A 361 -8.03 -1.39 3.46
CA HIS A 361 -8.94 -1.18 4.59
C HIS A 361 -9.32 -2.45 5.36
N LYS A 362 -8.90 -3.65 4.94
CA LYS A 362 -9.17 -4.90 5.66
C LYS A 362 -8.00 -5.26 6.55
N GLN A 363 -7.02 -5.99 6.04
CA GLN A 363 -5.92 -6.52 6.85
C GLN A 363 -4.70 -5.57 6.97
N GLN A 364 -4.71 -4.45 6.25
CA GLN A 364 -3.61 -3.48 6.22
C GLN A 364 -3.95 -2.17 6.94
N ALA A 365 -5.03 -2.17 7.75
CA ALA A 365 -5.44 -1.07 8.63
C ALA A 365 -5.70 0.30 7.96
N GLY A 366 -5.95 0.34 6.66
CA GLY A 366 -6.35 1.57 5.97
C GLY A 366 -7.79 1.97 6.24
N PHE A 367 -8.14 3.22 5.96
CA PHE A 367 -9.53 3.67 6.01
C PHE A 367 -10.38 3.00 4.92
N SER A 368 -11.66 2.76 5.21
CA SER A 368 -12.62 2.28 4.21
C SER A 368 -12.99 3.41 3.25
N GLN A 369 -13.06 3.15 1.98
CA GLN A 369 -12.88 1.94 1.18
C GLN A 369 -11.60 2.06 0.33
N THR A 370 -10.45 1.81 0.89
CA THR A 370 -9.17 1.92 0.17
C THR A 370 -8.75 0.58 -0.42
N SER A 371 -8.21 0.63 -1.63
CA SER A 371 -7.70 -0.52 -2.37
C SER A 371 -6.51 -0.12 -3.23
N GLN A 372 -5.74 -1.10 -3.65
CA GLN A 372 -4.64 -0.91 -4.58
C GLN A 372 -4.54 -2.06 -5.57
N ILE A 373 -4.00 -1.75 -6.75
CA ILE A 373 -3.67 -2.70 -7.81
C ILE A 373 -2.16 -2.68 -7.96
N HIS A 374 -1.53 -3.83 -7.81
CA HIS A 374 -0.11 -4.01 -8.11
C HIS A 374 0.05 -4.75 -9.44
N LYS A 375 1.02 -4.30 -10.23
CA LYS A 375 1.40 -4.92 -11.48
C LYS A 375 2.84 -5.39 -11.40
N LYS A 376 3.09 -6.64 -11.83
CA LYS A 376 4.40 -7.21 -12.01
C LYS A 376 4.43 -7.90 -13.38
N ASP A 377 5.05 -7.23 -14.35
CA ASP A 377 4.96 -7.64 -15.75
C ASP A 377 6.18 -7.15 -16.53
N LYS A 378 6.88 -8.06 -17.14
CA LYS A 378 8.03 -7.78 -18.02
C LYS A 378 7.62 -7.54 -19.49
N HIS A 379 6.35 -7.72 -19.84
CA HIS A 379 5.84 -7.55 -21.20
C HIS A 379 5.48 -6.08 -21.50
N GLN A 380 6.44 -5.30 -21.98
CA GLN A 380 6.28 -3.86 -22.21
C GLN A 380 5.12 -3.46 -23.14
N LEU A 381 4.79 -4.27 -24.14
CA LEU A 381 3.70 -3.99 -25.10
C LEU A 381 2.30 -4.02 -24.46
N LEU A 382 2.10 -4.91 -23.49
CA LEU A 382 0.84 -5.00 -22.74
C LEU A 382 0.77 -3.93 -21.65
N ALA A 383 1.91 -3.46 -21.15
CA ALA A 383 1.99 -2.39 -20.16
C ALA A 383 1.36 -1.09 -20.67
N GLN A 384 1.60 -0.71 -21.93
CA GLN A 384 1.01 0.50 -22.52
C GLN A 384 -0.51 0.39 -22.69
N ARG A 385 -1.02 -0.79 -23.08
CA ARG A 385 -2.45 -1.05 -23.20
C ARG A 385 -3.16 -0.97 -21.86
N PHE A 386 -2.54 -1.55 -20.81
CA PHE A 386 -3.08 -1.52 -19.45
C PHE A 386 -3.22 -0.09 -18.91
N VAL A 387 -2.20 0.74 -19.07
CA VAL A 387 -2.21 2.14 -18.61
C VAL A 387 -3.26 2.95 -19.36
N SER A 388 -3.35 2.82 -20.68
CA SER A 388 -4.33 3.53 -21.49
C SER A 388 -5.77 3.14 -21.13
N LEU A 389 -6.03 1.84 -20.95
CA LEU A 389 -7.35 1.34 -20.58
C LEU A 389 -7.71 1.69 -19.12
N LEU A 390 -6.74 1.63 -18.19
CA LEU A 390 -6.93 2.04 -16.80
C LEU A 390 -7.37 3.50 -16.72
N LEU A 391 -6.68 4.39 -17.42
CA LEU A 391 -7.03 5.80 -17.49
C LEU A 391 -8.41 6.00 -18.11
N THR A 392 -8.71 5.34 -19.23
CA THR A 392 -10.01 5.43 -19.91
C THR A 392 -11.15 4.94 -19.01
N LEU A 393 -10.96 3.85 -18.25
CA LEU A 393 -11.99 3.32 -17.36
C LEU A 393 -12.19 4.18 -16.10
N LEU A 394 -11.14 4.76 -15.56
CA LEU A 394 -11.23 5.73 -14.47
C LEU A 394 -11.99 6.98 -14.95
N PHE A 395 -11.70 7.50 -16.14
CA PHE A 395 -12.43 8.61 -16.75
C PHE A 395 -13.90 8.26 -17.01
N HIS A 396 -14.17 7.07 -17.54
CA HIS A 396 -15.56 6.66 -17.85
C HIS A 396 -16.42 6.47 -16.59
N GLN A 397 -15.84 6.02 -15.48
CA GLN A 397 -16.56 5.96 -14.19
C GLN A 397 -16.92 7.36 -13.68
N ILE A 398 -16.04 8.34 -13.85
CA ILE A 398 -16.29 9.73 -13.45
C ILE A 398 -17.39 10.35 -14.35
N GLU A 399 -17.35 10.12 -15.65
CA GLU A 399 -18.39 10.62 -16.58
C GLU A 399 -19.75 9.94 -16.35
N THR A 400 -19.78 8.66 -16.03
CA THR A 400 -21.02 7.94 -15.72
C THR A 400 -21.67 8.48 -14.43
N VAL A 401 -20.87 8.80 -13.41
CA VAL A 401 -21.36 9.44 -12.17
C VAL A 401 -21.86 10.86 -12.46
N LYS A 402 -21.17 11.63 -13.31
CA LYS A 402 -21.64 12.95 -13.76
C LYS A 402 -22.93 12.86 -14.59
N GLY A 403 -23.04 11.86 -15.46
CA GLY A 403 -24.24 11.61 -16.28
C GLY A 403 -25.46 11.25 -15.45
N ILE A 404 -25.32 10.45 -14.40
CA ILE A 404 -26.41 10.08 -13.47
C ILE A 404 -26.88 11.33 -12.72
N ASN A 405 -25.99 12.19 -12.26
CA ASN A 405 -26.37 13.44 -11.59
C ASN A 405 -27.04 14.44 -12.53
N HIS A 406 -26.71 14.42 -13.82
CA HIS A 406 -27.35 15.32 -14.81
C HIS A 406 -28.78 14.87 -15.21
N HIS A 407 -29.06 13.56 -15.17
CA HIS A 407 -30.40 13.03 -15.42
C HIS A 407 -31.35 13.22 -14.23
N GLN A 408 -30.86 13.09 -13.00
CA GLN A 408 -31.68 13.34 -11.80
C GLN A 408 -32.03 14.84 -11.58
N GLY A 409 -31.24 15.75 -12.13
CA GLY A 409 -31.48 17.19 -12.02
C GLY A 409 -32.45 17.77 -13.03
N LYS A 410 -32.80 17.03 -14.09
CA LYS A 410 -33.76 17.56 -15.14
C LYS A 410 -35.21 17.19 -14.92
N ASP A 411 -35.51 16.19 -14.12
CA ASP A 411 -36.89 15.74 -13.91
C ASP A 411 -37.62 16.47 -12.76
N HIS A 412 -36.98 17.40 -12.06
CA HIS A 412 -37.58 18.17 -10.96
C HIS A 412 -37.80 19.67 -11.23
N ILE A 413 -37.61 20.15 -12.46
CA ILE A 413 -37.81 21.57 -12.79
C ILE A 413 -39.01 21.83 -13.72
N LEU A 414 -39.83 20.85 -14.04
CA LEU A 414 -41.09 21.02 -14.75
C LEU A 414 -42.18 20.23 -14.06
N GLY A 415 -42.75 20.82 -13.01
CA GLY A 415 -43.94 20.35 -12.33
C GLY A 415 -44.39 21.40 -11.33
#